data_70ce244996495eb2ce39e23ec49cb993
#
_entry.id   70ce244996495eb2ce39e23ec49cb993
#
_cell.length_a   1.000
_cell.length_b   1.000
_cell.length_c   1.000
_cell.angle_alpha   90.00
_cell.angle_beta   90.00
_cell.angle_gamma   90.00
#
_symmetry.space_group_name_H-M   'P 1'
#
loop_
_entity.id
_entity.type
_entity.pdbx_description
1 polymer ?
#
loop_
_entity_poly.entity_id
_entity_poly.type
_entity_poly.pdbx_seq_one_letter_code
_entity_poly.pdbx_strand_id
1 'polypeptide(L)'
;MIAVAAMAANRVIGAEGKIPWHLPEDLRWFKELTMGGTLLMGRVTYDSIGRPLPGRQTVVMSRKDGLNIPGVTVIRDLSGLRAVPVQGEVFVVGGAEIYRAALPYCRDLYLTEVRQDVAGDRKMPTFEDIFRFSALLRETPEMRIVHYVNDEVRELPRTRLEAPP
;
A
#
# COMPACT_ATOMS: atom_id res chain seq x y z
N MET A 1 0.18 4.73 -9.89
CA MET A 1 0.11 4.53 -8.42
C MET A 1 1.50 4.28 -7.87
N ILE A 2 1.67 4.51 -6.59
CA ILE A 2 2.91 4.30 -5.85
C ILE A 2 2.62 3.33 -4.70
N ALA A 3 3.38 2.24 -4.59
CA ALA A 3 3.31 1.36 -3.43
C ALA A 3 4.25 1.87 -2.33
N VAL A 4 3.78 1.82 -1.09
CA VAL A 4 4.56 2.18 0.10
C VAL A 4 4.42 1.04 1.10
N ALA A 5 5.52 0.46 1.52
CA ALA A 5 5.53 -0.68 2.43
C ALA A 5 6.71 -0.62 3.40
N ALA A 6 6.54 -1.28 4.53
CA ALA A 6 7.64 -1.61 5.42
C ALA A 6 7.62 -3.12 5.67
N MET A 7 8.76 -3.78 5.59
CA MET A 7 8.88 -5.22 5.84
C MET A 7 10.11 -5.56 6.67
N ALA A 8 9.97 -6.56 7.51
CA ALA A 8 11.10 -7.14 8.24
C ALA A 8 12.06 -7.89 7.30
N ALA A 9 13.26 -8.22 7.79
CA ALA A 9 14.25 -8.97 7.02
C ALA A 9 13.72 -10.32 6.53
N ASN A 10 12.82 -10.96 7.28
CA ASN A 10 12.13 -12.20 6.91
C ASN A 10 10.81 -11.97 6.15
N ARG A 11 10.60 -10.78 5.57
CA ARG A 11 9.44 -10.38 4.75
C ARG A 11 8.12 -10.18 5.50
N VAL A 12 8.09 -10.27 6.81
CA VAL A 12 6.88 -10.03 7.60
C VAL A 12 6.47 -8.55 7.50
N ILE A 13 5.21 -8.30 7.22
CA ILE A 13 4.60 -6.97 7.14
C ILE A 13 3.46 -6.79 8.14
N GLY A 14 3.03 -7.84 8.81
CA GLY A 14 1.96 -7.79 9.79
C GLY A 14 1.94 -8.99 10.70
N ALA A 15 1.46 -8.77 11.92
CA ALA A 15 1.23 -9.78 12.93
C ALA A 15 -0.09 -9.46 13.64
N GLU A 16 -1.05 -10.39 13.62
CA GLU A 16 -2.36 -10.25 14.26
C GLU A 16 -3.06 -8.92 13.94
N GLY A 17 -3.02 -8.50 12.67
CA GLY A 17 -3.64 -7.26 12.19
C GLY A 17 -2.88 -5.98 12.52
N LYS A 18 -1.67 -6.06 13.03
CA LYS A 18 -0.82 -4.91 13.40
C LYS A 18 0.56 -4.99 12.76
N ILE A 19 1.24 -3.85 12.68
CA ILE A 19 2.66 -3.78 12.32
C ILE A 19 3.48 -4.17 13.57
N PRO A 20 4.37 -5.18 13.49
CA PRO A 20 5.02 -5.76 14.68
C PRO A 20 6.24 -4.97 15.18
N TRP A 21 6.50 -3.77 14.69
CA TRP A 21 7.56 -2.87 15.16
C TRP A 21 7.04 -1.44 15.30
N HIS A 22 7.83 -0.62 15.99
CA HIS A 22 7.57 0.81 16.12
C HIS A 22 8.82 1.60 15.73
N LEU A 23 8.77 2.28 14.59
CA LEU A 23 9.82 3.12 14.04
C LEU A 23 9.28 4.52 13.74
N PRO A 24 9.42 5.47 14.67
CA PRO A 24 8.88 6.83 14.51
C PRO A 24 9.41 7.55 13.26
N GLU A 25 10.64 7.27 12.85
CA GLU A 25 11.23 7.86 11.64
C GLU A 25 10.54 7.36 10.38
N ASP A 26 10.18 6.08 10.32
CA ASP A 26 9.42 5.50 9.21
C ASP A 26 8.00 6.08 9.15
N LEU A 27 7.36 6.25 10.29
CA LEU A 27 6.03 6.88 10.35
C LEU A 27 6.05 8.33 9.86
N ARG A 28 7.08 9.11 10.19
CA ARG A 28 7.25 10.47 9.67
C ARG A 28 7.48 10.48 8.17
N TRP A 29 8.35 9.61 7.67
CA TRP A 29 8.58 9.41 6.25
C TRP A 29 7.28 9.09 5.51
N PHE A 30 6.52 8.12 5.98
CA PHE A 30 5.23 7.74 5.42
C PHE A 30 4.26 8.93 5.36
N LYS A 31 4.16 9.68 6.45
CA LYS A 31 3.30 10.87 6.52
C LYS A 31 3.71 11.93 5.49
N GLU A 32 4.98 12.26 5.42
CA GLU A 32 5.51 13.26 4.48
C GLU A 32 5.30 12.84 3.03
N LEU A 33 5.59 11.58 2.70
CA LEU A 33 5.44 11.04 1.35
C LEU A 33 4.00 11.07 0.88
N THR A 34 3.05 10.71 1.73
CA THR A 34 1.65 10.48 1.36
C THR A 34 0.76 11.71 1.53
N MET A 35 1.24 12.78 2.16
CA MET A 35 0.43 13.96 2.45
C MET A 35 -0.16 14.58 1.18
N GLY A 36 -1.46 14.88 1.22
CA GLY A 36 -2.22 15.43 0.07
C GLY A 36 -2.66 14.38 -0.95
N GLY A 37 -2.28 13.12 -0.78
CA GLY A 37 -2.63 12.03 -1.69
C GLY A 37 -3.82 11.20 -1.24
N THR A 38 -4.04 10.12 -1.98
CA THR A 38 -5.08 9.11 -1.72
C THR A 38 -4.43 7.83 -1.24
N LEU A 39 -4.87 7.30 -0.10
CA LEU A 39 -4.41 6.02 0.43
C LEU A 39 -5.37 4.91 0.01
N LEU A 40 -4.85 3.90 -0.69
CA LEU A 40 -5.57 2.68 -1.03
C LEU A 40 -5.11 1.55 -0.09
N MET A 41 -6.04 0.99 0.66
CA MET A 41 -5.76 -0.05 1.64
C MET A 41 -6.86 -1.10 1.71
N GLY A 42 -6.54 -2.26 2.26
CA GLY A 42 -7.52 -3.26 2.62
C GLY A 42 -8.21 -2.93 3.94
N ARG A 43 -9.31 -3.62 4.22
CA ARG A 43 -10.10 -3.38 5.42
C ARG A 43 -9.33 -3.65 6.71
N VAL A 44 -8.55 -4.74 6.77
CA VAL A 44 -7.77 -5.08 7.98
C VAL A 44 -6.76 -3.99 8.31
N THR A 45 -6.11 -3.42 7.29
CA THR A 45 -5.20 -2.29 7.47
C THR A 45 -5.95 -1.05 7.97
N TYR A 46 -7.12 -0.76 7.42
CA TYR A 46 -7.95 0.35 7.90
C TYR A 46 -8.37 0.15 9.36
N ASP A 47 -8.82 -1.03 9.72
CA ASP A 47 -9.24 -1.35 11.10
C ASP A 47 -8.06 -1.21 12.08
N SER A 48 -6.84 -1.55 11.66
CA SER A 48 -5.61 -1.35 12.44
C SER A 48 -5.31 0.15 12.68
N ILE A 49 -5.51 0.99 11.68
CA ILE A 49 -5.35 2.45 11.79
C ILE A 49 -6.50 3.06 12.60
N GLY A 50 -7.72 2.57 12.41
CA GLY A 50 -8.92 2.91 13.17
C GLY A 50 -9.63 4.18 12.75
N ARG A 51 -9.06 4.99 11.85
CA ARG A 51 -9.62 6.25 11.37
C ARG A 51 -9.01 6.68 10.04
N PRO A 52 -9.67 7.56 9.26
CA PRO A 52 -9.02 8.24 8.15
C PRO A 52 -7.83 9.07 8.64
N LEU A 53 -6.72 9.01 7.90
CA LEU A 53 -5.53 9.81 8.24
C LEU A 53 -5.70 11.25 7.74
N PRO A 54 -5.43 12.26 8.59
CA PRO A 54 -5.62 13.67 8.22
C PRO A 54 -4.78 14.07 7.00
N GLY A 55 -5.36 14.94 6.15
CA GLY A 55 -4.69 15.48 4.97
C GLY A 55 -4.57 14.51 3.79
N ARG A 56 -5.21 13.35 3.85
CA ARG A 56 -5.21 12.33 2.81
C ARG A 56 -6.61 11.76 2.63
N GLN A 57 -6.95 11.43 1.41
CA GLN A 57 -8.17 10.70 1.10
C GLN A 57 -7.96 9.21 1.40
N THR A 58 -8.96 8.53 1.94
CA THR A 58 -8.90 7.10 2.21
C THR A 58 -9.84 6.34 1.29
N VAL A 59 -9.30 5.33 0.61
CA VAL A 59 -10.05 4.35 -0.18
C VAL A 59 -9.78 2.96 0.39
N VAL A 60 -10.83 2.25 0.77
CA VAL A 60 -10.74 0.88 1.28
C VAL A 60 -11.25 -0.09 0.23
N MET A 61 -10.44 -1.07 -0.11
CA MET A 61 -10.84 -2.16 -1.00
C MET A 61 -11.33 -3.35 -0.18
N SER A 62 -12.59 -3.73 -0.37
CA SER A 62 -13.22 -4.85 0.35
C SER A 62 -14.28 -5.53 -0.50
N ARG A 63 -14.33 -6.85 -0.44
CA ARG A 63 -15.38 -7.65 -1.11
C ARG A 63 -16.66 -7.78 -0.29
N LYS A 64 -16.68 -7.24 0.92
CA LYS A 64 -17.87 -7.27 1.79
C LYS A 64 -18.95 -6.36 1.23
N ASP A 65 -20.11 -6.92 0.93
CA ASP A 65 -21.25 -6.16 0.43
C ASP A 65 -21.82 -5.25 1.52
N GLY A 66 -22.30 -4.07 1.11
CA GLY A 66 -22.92 -3.10 2.01
C GLY A 66 -21.98 -2.46 3.03
N LEU A 67 -20.67 -2.61 2.86
CA LEU A 67 -19.71 -1.97 3.76
C LEU A 67 -19.73 -0.45 3.56
N ASN A 68 -20.07 0.26 4.62
CA ASN A 68 -20.05 1.71 4.66
C ASN A 68 -19.20 2.16 5.85
N ILE A 69 -18.16 2.94 5.56
CA ILE A 69 -17.25 3.49 6.58
C ILE A 69 -17.29 5.01 6.47
N PRO A 70 -17.69 5.73 7.53
CA PRO A 70 -17.73 7.18 7.50
C PRO A 70 -16.40 7.82 7.09
N GLY A 71 -16.46 8.76 6.14
CA GLY A 71 -15.26 9.45 5.63
C GLY A 71 -14.34 8.65 4.72
N VAL A 72 -14.80 7.47 4.27
CA VAL A 72 -14.02 6.54 3.44
C VAL A 72 -14.81 6.16 2.19
N THR A 73 -14.12 6.12 1.05
CA THR A 73 -14.66 5.53 -0.17
C THR A 73 -14.35 4.03 -0.18
N VAL A 74 -15.38 3.20 -0.34
CA VAL A 74 -15.20 1.74 -0.42
C VAL A 74 -15.32 1.30 -1.87
N ILE A 75 -14.35 0.54 -2.36
CA ILE A 75 -14.36 -0.10 -3.67
C ILE A 75 -14.28 -1.62 -3.50
N ARG A 76 -14.81 -2.36 -4.47
CA ARG A 76 -14.82 -3.83 -4.42
C ARG A 76 -13.52 -4.44 -4.93
N ASP A 77 -12.96 -3.84 -5.97
CA ASP A 77 -11.72 -4.26 -6.63
C ASP A 77 -11.03 -3.04 -7.26
N LEU A 78 -9.86 -3.25 -7.86
CA LEU A 78 -9.06 -2.18 -8.46
C LEU A 78 -9.76 -1.46 -9.62
N SER A 79 -10.68 -2.12 -10.33
CA SER A 79 -11.43 -1.47 -11.41
C SER A 79 -12.29 -0.32 -10.90
N GLY A 80 -12.80 -0.46 -9.68
CA GLY A 80 -13.59 0.58 -9.00
C GLY A 80 -12.82 1.88 -8.76
N LEU A 81 -11.51 1.83 -8.72
CA LEU A 81 -10.68 3.03 -8.52
C LEU A 81 -10.81 4.04 -9.67
N ARG A 82 -11.15 3.57 -10.89
CA ARG A 82 -11.39 4.45 -12.04
C ARG A 82 -12.52 5.46 -11.83
N ALA A 83 -13.52 5.09 -11.03
CA ALA A 83 -14.68 5.93 -10.75
C ALA A 83 -14.49 6.82 -9.51
N VAL A 84 -13.40 6.66 -8.76
CA VAL A 84 -13.12 7.47 -7.57
C VAL A 84 -12.45 8.78 -7.97
N PRO A 85 -12.99 9.94 -7.59
CA PRO A 85 -12.30 11.21 -7.76
C PRO A 85 -11.13 11.30 -6.76
N VAL A 86 -9.97 10.78 -7.14
CA VAL A 86 -8.79 10.71 -6.28
C VAL A 86 -8.13 12.06 -6.09
N GLN A 87 -7.59 12.30 -4.90
CA GLN A 87 -6.74 13.45 -4.59
C GLN A 87 -5.26 13.07 -4.80
N GLY A 88 -4.54 13.90 -5.56
CA GLY A 88 -3.11 13.73 -5.77
C GLY A 88 -2.74 12.32 -6.27
N GLU A 89 -1.59 11.84 -5.85
CA GLU A 89 -1.11 10.48 -6.17
C GLU A 89 -1.85 9.42 -5.34
N VAL A 90 -2.09 8.27 -5.93
CA VAL A 90 -2.64 7.10 -5.21
C VAL A 90 -1.50 6.28 -4.64
N PHE A 91 -1.49 6.14 -3.32
CA PHE A 91 -0.53 5.34 -2.56
C PHE A 91 -1.18 4.04 -2.10
N VAL A 92 -0.60 2.91 -2.50
CA VAL A 92 -1.01 1.57 -2.07
C VAL A 92 -0.27 1.24 -0.79
N VAL A 93 -0.99 1.08 0.31
CA VAL A 93 -0.39 1.02 1.66
C VAL A 93 -0.67 -0.28 2.42
N GLY A 94 -1.19 -1.30 1.73
CA GLY A 94 -1.30 -2.64 2.29
C GLY A 94 -2.73 -3.09 2.54
N GLY A 95 -2.92 -4.27 3.09
CA GLY A 95 -1.90 -5.28 3.42
C GLY A 95 -1.50 -6.21 2.28
N ALA A 96 -1.11 -7.42 2.65
CA ALA A 96 -0.53 -8.39 1.70
C ALA A 96 -1.42 -8.66 0.48
N GLU A 97 -2.72 -8.84 0.66
CA GLU A 97 -3.69 -9.06 -0.42
C GLU A 97 -3.75 -7.85 -1.37
N ILE A 98 -3.73 -6.64 -0.81
CA ILE A 98 -3.78 -5.41 -1.59
C ILE A 98 -2.48 -5.21 -2.37
N TYR A 99 -1.32 -5.46 -1.76
CA TYR A 99 -0.04 -5.43 -2.48
C TYR A 99 -0.05 -6.45 -3.63
N ARG A 100 -0.47 -7.69 -3.37
CA ARG A 100 -0.54 -8.72 -4.42
C ARG A 100 -1.39 -8.29 -5.61
N ALA A 101 -2.52 -7.65 -5.35
CA ALA A 101 -3.43 -7.18 -6.40
C ALA A 101 -2.90 -5.95 -7.13
N ALA A 102 -2.24 -5.01 -6.45
CA ALA A 102 -1.98 -3.67 -6.96
C ALA A 102 -0.54 -3.44 -7.46
N LEU A 103 0.46 -4.21 -7.01
CA LEU A 103 1.86 -3.98 -7.40
C LEU A 103 2.10 -3.92 -8.91
N PRO A 104 1.47 -4.77 -9.77
CA PRO A 104 1.66 -4.66 -11.21
C PRO A 104 1.21 -3.33 -11.84
N TYR A 105 0.37 -2.58 -11.13
CA TYR A 105 -0.19 -1.29 -11.55
C TYR A 105 0.52 -0.10 -10.91
N CYS A 106 1.55 -0.34 -10.10
CA CYS A 106 2.35 0.68 -9.46
C CYS A 106 3.61 0.96 -10.28
N ARG A 107 3.92 2.26 -10.45
CA ARG A 107 5.15 2.74 -11.08
C ARG A 107 6.34 2.65 -10.14
N ASP A 108 6.12 2.98 -8.88
CA ASP A 108 7.14 3.05 -7.85
C ASP A 108 6.77 2.18 -6.65
N LEU A 109 7.78 1.66 -5.97
CA LEU A 109 7.69 1.04 -4.66
C LEU A 109 8.72 1.70 -3.75
N TYR A 110 8.25 2.36 -2.69
CA TYR A 110 9.09 2.81 -1.59
C TYR A 110 9.01 1.78 -0.46
N LEU A 111 10.08 1.10 -0.21
CA LEU A 111 10.15 0.00 0.75
C LEU A 111 11.07 0.35 1.91
N THR A 112 10.53 0.35 3.12
CA THR A 112 11.32 0.36 4.35
C THR A 112 11.68 -1.07 4.71
N GLU A 113 12.97 -1.39 4.67
CA GLU A 113 13.50 -2.68 5.09
C GLU A 113 13.97 -2.57 6.55
N VAL A 114 13.24 -3.21 7.44
CA VAL A 114 13.55 -3.26 8.88
C VAL A 114 14.57 -4.35 9.13
N ARG A 115 15.68 -4.00 9.81
CA ARG A 115 16.84 -4.86 9.98
C ARG A 115 16.68 -5.85 11.14
N GLN A 116 15.57 -6.56 11.16
CA GLN A 116 15.32 -7.64 12.12
C GLN A 116 14.33 -8.64 11.54
N ASP A 117 14.41 -9.88 11.99
CA ASP A 117 13.38 -10.86 11.79
C ASP A 117 12.29 -10.68 12.86
N VAL A 118 11.04 -10.84 12.46
CA VAL A 118 9.88 -10.67 13.35
C VAL A 118 8.93 -11.83 13.14
N ALA A 119 8.32 -12.30 14.21
CA ALA A 119 7.19 -13.22 14.11
C ALA A 119 5.98 -12.50 13.52
N GLY A 120 5.30 -13.12 12.57
CA GLY A 120 4.09 -12.56 11.96
C GLY A 120 3.44 -13.53 11.00
N ASP A 121 2.17 -13.25 10.70
CA ASP A 121 1.30 -14.08 9.86
C ASP A 121 1.05 -13.51 8.47
N ARG A 122 1.52 -12.28 8.18
CA ARG A 122 1.43 -11.63 6.88
C ARG A 122 2.81 -11.31 6.34
N LYS A 123 3.05 -11.69 5.09
CA LYS A 123 4.31 -11.46 4.40
C LYS A 123 4.13 -10.63 3.14
N MET A 124 5.15 -9.83 2.81
CA MET A 124 5.20 -9.11 1.54
C MET A 124 5.18 -10.12 0.38
N PRO A 125 4.27 -9.96 -0.60
CA PRO A 125 4.32 -10.77 -1.80
C PRO A 125 5.62 -10.51 -2.58
N THR A 126 5.98 -11.44 -3.47
CA THR A 126 7.10 -11.27 -4.39
C THR A 126 6.89 -10.01 -5.23
N PHE A 127 7.87 -9.14 -5.26
CA PHE A 127 7.86 -7.91 -6.05
C PHE A 127 9.11 -7.79 -6.95
N GLU A 128 10.09 -8.63 -6.74
CA GLU A 128 11.40 -8.58 -7.39
C GLU A 128 11.34 -8.93 -8.87
N ASP A 129 10.28 -9.58 -9.32
CA ASP A 129 9.97 -9.85 -10.74
C ASP A 129 9.25 -8.68 -11.42
N ILE A 130 8.74 -7.70 -10.65
CA ILE A 130 8.02 -6.53 -11.15
C ILE A 130 8.90 -5.28 -11.08
N PHE A 131 9.67 -5.15 -10.02
CA PHE A 131 10.42 -3.94 -9.69
C PHE A 131 11.92 -4.20 -9.69
N ARG A 132 12.67 -3.21 -10.19
CA ARG A 132 14.14 -3.17 -10.08
C ARG A 132 14.56 -2.09 -9.07
N PHE A 133 15.70 -2.31 -8.43
CA PHE A 133 16.30 -1.32 -7.54
C PHE A 133 16.60 -0.02 -8.31
N SER A 134 16.28 1.10 -7.70
CA SER A 134 16.58 2.44 -8.23
C SER A 134 17.53 3.22 -7.32
N ALA A 135 17.21 3.38 -6.04
CA ALA A 135 18.01 4.19 -5.14
C ALA A 135 17.84 3.78 -3.67
N LEU A 136 18.90 3.95 -2.90
CA LEU A 136 18.85 3.99 -1.44
C LEU A 136 18.59 5.44 -1.01
N LEU A 137 17.46 5.68 -0.34
CA LEU A 137 17.03 7.02 0.04
C LEU A 137 17.46 7.40 1.46
N ARG A 138 17.46 6.43 2.37
CA ARG A 138 17.79 6.63 3.77
C ARG A 138 18.31 5.35 4.38
N GLU A 139 19.22 5.47 5.33
CA GLU A 139 19.76 4.34 6.07
C GLU A 139 20.03 4.72 7.52
N THR A 140 19.61 3.86 8.44
CA THR A 140 19.87 3.94 9.87
C THR A 140 20.32 2.57 10.37
N PRO A 141 20.77 2.41 11.63
CA PRO A 141 21.07 1.11 12.20
C PRO A 141 19.88 0.14 12.20
N GLU A 142 18.64 0.65 12.26
CA GLU A 142 17.41 -0.14 12.38
C GLU A 142 16.73 -0.42 11.05
N MET A 143 16.91 0.44 10.04
CA MET A 143 16.18 0.33 8.77
C MET A 143 16.92 0.99 7.62
N ARG A 144 16.46 0.68 6.41
CA ARG A 144 16.78 1.45 5.21
C ARG A 144 15.53 1.65 4.36
N ILE A 145 15.42 2.80 3.71
CA ILE A 145 14.35 3.11 2.78
C ILE A 145 14.91 3.05 1.37
N VAL A 146 14.31 2.19 0.56
CA VAL A 146 14.77 1.88 -0.80
C VAL A 146 13.67 2.21 -1.79
N HIS A 147 14.03 2.82 -2.90
CA HIS A 147 13.16 3.08 -4.03
C HIS A 147 13.38 2.03 -5.12
N TYR A 148 12.30 1.42 -5.53
CA TYR A 148 12.24 0.50 -6.67
C TYR A 148 11.31 1.06 -7.74
N VAL A 149 11.58 0.75 -9.00
CA VAL A 149 10.78 1.18 -10.15
C VAL A 149 10.30 0.00 -10.97
N ASN A 150 9.10 0.13 -11.51
CA ASN A 150 8.49 -0.78 -12.46
C ASN A 150 8.51 -0.12 -13.84
N ASP A 151 9.25 -0.70 -14.77
CA ASP A 151 9.36 -0.20 -16.14
C ASP A 151 8.19 -0.65 -17.04
N GLU A 152 7.37 -1.63 -16.58
CA GLU A 152 6.26 -2.21 -17.33
C GLU A 152 4.94 -2.10 -16.55
N VAL A 153 4.55 -0.87 -16.22
CA VAL A 153 3.32 -0.59 -15.45
C VAL A 153 2.10 -0.99 -16.26
N ARG A 154 1.25 -1.82 -15.70
CA ARG A 154 -0.03 -2.22 -16.31
C ARG A 154 -1.08 -1.14 -16.13
N GLU A 155 -2.00 -1.04 -17.08
CA GLU A 155 -3.21 -0.23 -16.93
C GLU A 155 -4.19 -0.89 -15.95
N LEU A 156 -4.86 -0.06 -15.14
CA LEU A 156 -5.90 -0.54 -14.24
C LEU A 156 -6.97 -1.33 -15.01
N PRO A 157 -7.47 -2.43 -14.45
CA PRO A 157 -8.50 -3.23 -15.08
C PRO A 157 -9.76 -2.39 -15.34
N ARG A 158 -10.49 -2.73 -16.41
CA ARG A 158 -11.80 -2.15 -16.72
C ARG A 158 -12.87 -2.88 -15.92
N THR A 159 -13.94 -2.16 -15.58
CA THR A 159 -15.12 -2.81 -15.01
C THR A 159 -15.76 -3.76 -16.04
N ARG A 160 -16.32 -4.87 -15.59
CA ARG A 160 -16.98 -5.86 -16.49
C ARG A 160 -18.13 -5.25 -17.34
N LEU A 161 -18.67 -4.10 -16.94
CA LEU A 161 -19.71 -3.37 -17.66
C LEU A 161 -19.19 -2.53 -18.81
N GLU A 162 -17.87 -2.34 -18.92
CA GLU A 162 -17.21 -1.56 -19.98
C GLU A 162 -16.57 -2.44 -21.07
N ALA A 163 -16.82 -3.75 -21.05
CA ALA A 163 -16.42 -4.61 -22.14
C ALA A 163 -17.19 -4.20 -23.41
N PRO A 164 -16.53 -3.90 -24.53
CA PRO A 164 -17.23 -3.57 -25.77
C PRO A 164 -18.08 -4.76 -26.22
N PRO A 165 -19.18 -4.50 -26.93
CA PRO A 165 -20.08 -5.54 -27.41
C PRO A 165 -19.40 -6.55 -28.33
#